data_ff69272a3461c4e051a7640ec726f727
#
_entry.id   ff69272a3461c4e051a7640ec726f727
#
_cell.length_a   1.000
_cell.length_b   1.000
_cell.length_c   1.000
_cell.angle_alpha   90.00
_cell.angle_beta   90.00
_cell.angle_gamma   90.00
#
_symmetry.space_group_name_H-M   'P 1'
#
loop_
_entity.id
_entity.type
_entity.pdbx_description
1 polymer ?
#
loop_
_entity_poly.entity_id
_entity_poly.type
_entity_poly.pdbx_seq_one_letter_code
_entity_poly.pdbx_strand_id
1 'polypeptide(L)'
;GFIVERVKASAAAKDKNIATRREILLGANQYPNFTEVAGKELTEAAVTRPVSEGNTLAPYRGSMAFEAMRLHVDRSGKAPKAFMLTCGSLAMARARAQFSCNFFACAGIKVIDNTFFKSIEEGVKAALESKAEIVVVCASDDDYAEAAPKVKELLGDKAILVVAGAPACMP
;
A
#
# COMPACT_ATOMS: atom_id res chain seq x y z
N GLY A 1 11.43 -19.18 -28.52
CA GLY A 1 12.79 -19.76 -28.51
C GLY A 1 13.51 -19.53 -27.21
N PHE A 2 14.65 -20.18 -26.97
CA PHE A 2 15.39 -20.17 -25.68
C PHE A 2 15.65 -18.75 -25.10
N ILE A 3 16.07 -17.80 -25.94
CA ILE A 3 16.34 -16.41 -25.50
C ILE A 3 15.07 -15.75 -24.97
N VAL A 4 13.96 -15.88 -25.67
CA VAL A 4 12.67 -15.30 -25.26
C VAL A 4 12.22 -15.86 -23.93
N GLU A 5 12.34 -17.16 -23.70
CA GLU A 5 12.00 -17.81 -22.44
C GLU A 5 12.90 -17.32 -21.28
N ARG A 6 14.19 -17.13 -21.52
CA ARG A 6 15.12 -16.59 -20.51
C ARG A 6 14.77 -15.16 -20.13
N VAL A 7 14.42 -14.31 -21.12
CA VAL A 7 14.01 -12.92 -20.87
C VAL A 7 12.70 -12.87 -20.08
N LYS A 8 11.70 -13.69 -20.44
CA LYS A 8 10.44 -13.78 -19.69
C LYS A 8 10.67 -14.22 -18.24
N ALA A 9 11.51 -15.23 -18.01
CA ALA A 9 11.85 -15.69 -16.66
C ALA A 9 12.55 -14.60 -15.84
N SER A 10 13.48 -13.85 -16.45
CA SER A 10 14.17 -12.73 -15.80
C SER A 10 13.19 -11.59 -15.46
N ALA A 11 12.27 -11.25 -16.36
CA ALA A 11 11.25 -10.24 -16.11
C ALA A 11 10.32 -10.65 -14.96
N ALA A 12 9.87 -11.91 -14.93
CA ALA A 12 9.02 -12.42 -13.84
C ALA A 12 9.74 -12.40 -12.48
N ALA A 13 11.04 -12.77 -12.45
CA ALA A 13 11.83 -12.69 -11.22
C ALA A 13 12.00 -11.24 -10.74
N LYS A 14 12.22 -10.30 -11.67
CA LYS A 14 12.30 -8.88 -11.37
C LYS A 14 10.96 -8.33 -10.86
N ASP A 15 9.84 -8.66 -11.50
CA ASP A 15 8.50 -8.28 -11.02
C ASP A 15 8.25 -8.73 -9.58
N LYS A 16 8.64 -9.97 -9.25
CA LYS A 16 8.52 -10.51 -7.89
C LYS A 16 9.36 -9.71 -6.89
N ASN A 17 10.60 -9.36 -7.25
CA ASN A 17 11.48 -8.57 -6.39
C ASN A 17 10.92 -7.16 -6.16
N ILE A 18 10.39 -6.53 -7.20
CA ILE A 18 9.75 -5.21 -7.10
C ILE A 18 8.47 -5.29 -6.24
N ALA A 19 7.61 -6.28 -6.49
CA ALA A 19 6.37 -6.46 -5.74
C ALA A 19 6.62 -6.72 -4.24
N THR A 20 7.68 -7.46 -3.91
CA THR A 20 8.07 -7.75 -2.52
C THR A 20 8.99 -6.69 -1.92
N ARG A 21 9.28 -5.60 -2.64
CA ARG A 21 10.18 -4.51 -2.24
C ARG A 21 11.63 -4.95 -1.97
N ARG A 22 12.05 -6.09 -2.52
CA ARG A 22 13.47 -6.51 -2.55
C ARG A 22 14.29 -5.70 -3.55
N GLU A 23 13.64 -5.24 -4.62
CA GLU A 23 14.18 -4.25 -5.54
C GLU A 23 13.37 -2.96 -5.40
N ILE A 24 14.07 -1.87 -5.06
CA ILE A 24 13.46 -0.57 -4.79
C ILE A 24 13.47 0.27 -6.05
N LEU A 25 12.29 0.76 -6.43
CA LEU A 25 12.09 1.78 -7.45
C LEU A 25 11.58 3.04 -6.75
N LEU A 26 12.48 4.00 -6.51
CA LEU A 26 12.12 5.26 -5.83
C LEU A 26 10.99 5.97 -6.58
N GLY A 27 10.01 6.43 -5.83
CA GLY A 27 8.81 7.07 -6.37
C GLY A 27 7.73 6.10 -6.86
N ALA A 28 8.06 4.81 -7.08
CA ALA A 28 7.10 3.80 -7.53
C ALA A 28 6.65 2.89 -6.39
N ASN A 29 7.53 2.00 -5.89
CA ASN A 29 7.21 1.07 -4.81
C ASN A 29 7.77 1.49 -3.43
N GLN A 30 8.48 2.61 -3.36
CA GLN A 30 8.95 3.22 -2.13
C GLN A 30 9.13 4.73 -2.29
N TYR A 31 8.82 5.48 -1.23
CA TYR A 31 8.85 6.95 -1.20
C TYR A 31 8.07 7.59 -2.35
N PRO A 32 6.76 7.26 -2.51
CA PRO A 32 5.95 7.87 -3.56
C PRO A 32 5.71 9.34 -3.26
N ASN A 33 5.47 10.13 -4.31
CA ASN A 33 4.95 11.47 -4.14
C ASN A 33 3.45 11.38 -3.78
N PHE A 34 3.09 11.81 -2.57
CA PHE A 34 1.72 11.70 -2.03
C PHE A 34 0.70 12.60 -2.73
N THR A 35 1.16 13.63 -3.42
CA THR A 35 0.32 14.62 -4.12
C THR A 35 0.31 14.44 -5.63
N GLU A 36 1.08 13.49 -6.17
CA GLU A 36 1.13 13.23 -7.60
C GLU A 36 -0.19 12.65 -8.11
N VAL A 37 -0.64 13.16 -9.25
CA VAL A 37 -1.78 12.64 -10.00
C VAL A 37 -1.27 12.12 -11.33
N ALA A 38 -1.12 10.81 -11.43
CA ALA A 38 -0.53 10.16 -12.61
C ALA A 38 -1.47 10.12 -13.82
N GLY A 39 -2.79 10.22 -13.59
CA GLY A 39 -3.81 10.06 -14.62
C GLY A 39 -3.78 11.08 -15.75
N LYS A 40 -3.04 12.20 -15.60
CA LYS A 40 -2.88 13.20 -16.65
C LYS A 40 -1.77 12.86 -17.65
N GLU A 41 -0.78 12.11 -17.21
CA GLU A 41 0.44 11.86 -17.97
C GLU A 41 0.56 10.40 -18.43
N LEU A 42 -0.04 9.46 -17.67
CA LEU A 42 -0.04 8.05 -18.00
C LEU A 42 -1.24 7.68 -18.88
N THR A 43 -0.95 6.97 -19.96
CA THR A 43 -1.97 6.36 -20.84
C THR A 43 -2.10 4.87 -20.54
N GLU A 44 -3.21 4.25 -20.96
CA GLU A 44 -3.38 2.78 -20.87
C GLU A 44 -2.23 2.03 -21.53
N ALA A 45 -1.75 2.53 -22.68
CA ALA A 45 -0.62 1.92 -23.39
C ALA A 45 0.67 1.92 -22.56
N ALA A 46 0.87 2.93 -21.68
CA ALA A 46 2.05 2.99 -20.81
C ALA A 46 2.03 1.96 -19.68
N VAL A 47 0.83 1.57 -19.19
CA VAL A 47 0.64 0.66 -18.07
C VAL A 47 0.21 -0.75 -18.47
N THR A 48 -0.13 -0.95 -19.73
CA THR A 48 -0.47 -2.27 -20.27
C THR A 48 0.78 -2.97 -20.77
N ARG A 49 1.03 -4.18 -20.27
CA ARG A 49 2.17 -4.98 -20.75
C ARG A 49 1.94 -5.35 -22.20
N PRO A 50 2.81 -4.91 -23.11
CA PRO A 50 2.66 -5.23 -24.52
C PRO A 50 2.87 -6.73 -24.75
N VAL A 51 2.08 -7.31 -25.65
CA VAL A 51 2.27 -8.69 -26.11
C VAL A 51 3.30 -8.68 -27.25
N SER A 52 4.32 -9.51 -27.12
CA SER A 52 5.29 -9.67 -28.20
C SER A 52 4.67 -10.46 -29.37
N GLU A 53 4.80 -9.93 -30.57
CA GLU A 53 4.41 -10.65 -31.77
C GLU A 53 5.60 -11.48 -32.30
N GLY A 54 5.39 -12.77 -32.52
CA GLY A 54 6.41 -13.69 -33.04
C GLY A 54 7.62 -13.83 -32.07
N ASN A 55 8.83 -13.68 -32.60
CA ASN A 55 10.09 -13.83 -31.88
C ASN A 55 10.68 -12.49 -31.39
N THR A 56 9.87 -11.46 -31.24
CA THR A 56 10.32 -10.15 -30.74
C THR A 56 10.27 -10.11 -29.20
N LEU A 57 11.11 -9.25 -28.62
CA LEU A 57 11.07 -8.94 -27.19
C LEU A 57 10.08 -7.80 -26.94
N ALA A 58 9.15 -8.00 -26.02
CA ALA A 58 8.24 -6.94 -25.60
C ALA A 58 8.98 -5.92 -24.73
N PRO A 59 8.69 -4.62 -24.86
CA PRO A 59 9.17 -3.61 -23.91
C PRO A 59 8.77 -3.96 -22.48
N TYR A 60 9.67 -3.70 -21.53
CA TYR A 60 9.48 -4.00 -20.12
C TYR A 60 9.85 -2.78 -19.27
N ARG A 61 8.97 -2.45 -18.32
CA ARG A 61 9.21 -1.43 -17.30
C ARG A 61 8.82 -1.99 -15.92
N GLY A 62 9.73 -1.90 -14.95
CA GLY A 62 9.50 -2.45 -13.61
C GLY A 62 8.40 -1.74 -12.82
N SER A 63 8.11 -0.47 -13.11
CA SER A 63 7.09 0.33 -12.43
C SER A 63 5.65 0.10 -12.93
N MET A 64 5.45 -0.61 -14.04
CA MET A 64 4.15 -0.71 -14.72
C MET A 64 3.00 -1.13 -13.81
N ALA A 65 3.20 -2.10 -12.92
CA ALA A 65 2.15 -2.58 -12.04
C ALA A 65 1.70 -1.51 -11.02
N PHE A 66 2.65 -0.74 -10.47
CA PHE A 66 2.36 0.36 -9.55
C PHE A 66 1.71 1.54 -10.26
N GLU A 67 2.18 1.87 -11.45
CA GLU A 67 1.58 2.91 -12.30
C GLU A 67 0.15 2.56 -12.69
N ALA A 68 -0.12 1.28 -13.00
CA ALA A 68 -1.47 0.80 -13.30
C ALA A 68 -2.42 0.94 -12.10
N MET A 69 -1.95 0.59 -10.89
CA MET A 69 -2.74 0.79 -9.67
C MET A 69 -3.05 2.27 -9.43
N ARG A 70 -2.04 3.15 -9.55
CA ARG A 70 -2.24 4.60 -9.38
C ARG A 70 -3.21 5.16 -10.42
N LEU A 71 -3.04 4.80 -11.68
CA LEU A 71 -3.91 5.23 -12.77
C LEU A 71 -5.36 4.79 -12.53
N HIS A 72 -5.57 3.56 -12.04
CA HIS A 72 -6.89 3.07 -11.68
C HIS A 72 -7.52 3.90 -10.56
N VAL A 73 -6.77 4.20 -9.49
CA VAL A 73 -7.24 5.03 -8.38
C VAL A 73 -7.56 6.44 -8.84
N ASP A 74 -6.68 7.08 -9.62
CA ASP A 74 -6.87 8.43 -10.13
C ASP A 74 -8.12 8.54 -11.02
N ARG A 75 -8.34 7.56 -11.89
CA ARG A 75 -9.50 7.51 -12.80
C ARG A 75 -10.81 7.17 -12.09
N SER A 76 -10.76 6.54 -10.94
CA SER A 76 -11.97 6.27 -10.15
C SER A 76 -12.68 7.54 -9.69
N GLY A 77 -12.00 8.69 -9.74
CA GLY A 77 -12.48 9.97 -9.27
C GLY A 77 -12.59 10.09 -7.74
N LYS A 78 -12.40 8.99 -7.02
CA LYS A 78 -12.46 8.92 -5.57
C LYS A 78 -11.33 8.02 -5.03
N ALA A 79 -10.19 8.64 -4.70
CA ALA A 79 -9.12 7.89 -4.05
C ALA A 79 -9.57 7.44 -2.64
N PRO A 80 -9.47 6.14 -2.30
CA PRO A 80 -9.73 5.66 -0.95
C PRO A 80 -8.79 6.34 0.05
N LYS A 81 -9.21 6.36 1.32
CA LYS A 81 -8.40 6.91 2.42
C LYS A 81 -7.97 5.80 3.36
N ALA A 82 -6.69 5.80 3.73
CA ALA A 82 -6.12 4.94 4.76
C ALA A 82 -5.75 5.78 5.98
N PHE A 83 -6.38 5.50 7.11
CA PHE A 83 -6.18 6.19 8.39
C PHE A 83 -5.21 5.41 9.25
N MET A 84 -4.12 6.03 9.71
CA MET A 84 -3.13 5.42 10.60
C MET A 84 -3.59 5.57 12.05
N LEU A 85 -4.11 4.48 12.66
CA LEU A 85 -4.45 4.41 14.06
C LEU A 85 -3.20 3.99 14.84
N THR A 86 -2.50 4.96 15.41
CA THR A 86 -1.24 4.79 16.15
C THR A 86 -1.51 4.70 17.64
N CYS A 87 -1.10 3.59 18.28
CA CYS A 87 -1.30 3.36 19.72
C CYS A 87 -0.16 2.50 20.31
N GLY A 88 -0.16 2.31 21.63
CA GLY A 88 0.84 1.51 22.34
C GLY A 88 2.23 2.16 22.39
N SER A 89 3.27 1.47 22.00
CA SER A 89 4.64 2.00 21.98
C SER A 89 4.79 3.07 20.89
N LEU A 90 5.04 4.32 21.28
CA LEU A 90 5.14 5.47 20.36
C LEU A 90 6.16 5.24 19.24
N ALA A 91 7.35 4.75 19.58
CA ALA A 91 8.42 4.54 18.59
C ALA A 91 8.01 3.51 17.53
N MET A 92 7.46 2.38 17.96
CA MET A 92 7.01 1.31 17.07
C MET A 92 5.78 1.73 16.27
N ALA A 93 4.80 2.36 16.91
CA ALA A 93 3.61 2.87 16.24
C ALA A 93 3.97 3.86 15.12
N ARG A 94 4.90 4.78 15.37
CA ARG A 94 5.37 5.75 14.35
C ARG A 94 6.13 5.09 13.21
N ALA A 95 7.02 4.13 13.50
CA ALA A 95 7.75 3.38 12.47
C ALA A 95 6.78 2.61 11.55
N ARG A 96 5.77 1.95 12.15
CA ARG A 96 4.74 1.21 11.42
C ARG A 96 3.82 2.13 10.62
N ALA A 97 3.42 3.27 11.17
CA ALA A 97 2.63 4.26 10.47
C ALA A 97 3.39 4.82 9.26
N GLN A 98 4.67 5.16 9.40
CA GLN A 98 5.49 5.64 8.30
C GLN A 98 5.61 4.61 7.17
N PHE A 99 5.84 3.33 7.52
CA PHE A 99 5.85 2.25 6.54
C PHE A 99 4.51 2.15 5.82
N SER A 100 3.40 2.15 6.57
CA SER A 100 2.05 2.00 6.03
C SER A 100 1.65 3.18 5.14
N CYS A 101 1.99 4.41 5.52
CA CYS A 101 1.79 5.59 4.68
C CYS A 101 2.47 5.43 3.32
N ASN A 102 3.75 5.04 3.30
CA ASN A 102 4.47 4.80 2.06
C ASN A 102 3.84 3.65 1.26
N PHE A 103 3.45 2.56 1.92
CA PHE A 103 2.86 1.39 1.29
C PHE A 103 1.55 1.73 0.55
N PHE A 104 0.61 2.38 1.24
CA PHE A 104 -0.68 2.74 0.64
C PHE A 104 -0.56 3.84 -0.42
N ALA A 105 0.32 4.81 -0.19
CA ALA A 105 0.54 5.89 -1.16
C ALA A 105 1.18 5.42 -2.47
N CYS A 106 1.92 4.29 -2.49
CA CYS A 106 2.42 3.69 -3.73
C CYS A 106 1.29 3.31 -4.71
N ALA A 107 0.11 2.99 -4.20
CA ALA A 107 -1.09 2.71 -4.99
C ALA A 107 -1.95 3.96 -5.28
N GLY A 108 -1.54 5.15 -4.84
CA GLY A 108 -2.34 6.37 -4.99
C GLY A 108 -3.44 6.53 -3.93
N ILE A 109 -3.47 5.67 -2.91
CA ILE A 109 -4.42 5.76 -1.79
C ILE A 109 -4.03 6.97 -0.91
N LYS A 110 -5.01 7.80 -0.57
CA LYS A 110 -4.77 8.95 0.32
C LYS A 110 -4.51 8.47 1.74
N VAL A 111 -3.43 8.96 2.35
CA VAL A 111 -3.08 8.59 3.72
C VAL A 111 -3.42 9.72 4.70
N ILE A 112 -3.99 9.34 5.85
CA ILE A 112 -4.23 10.23 6.98
C ILE A 112 -3.29 9.76 8.09
N ASP A 113 -2.14 10.44 8.19
CA ASP A 113 -1.15 10.15 9.21
C ASP A 113 -1.49 10.89 10.50
N ASN A 114 -1.39 10.19 11.62
CA ASN A 114 -1.66 10.72 12.95
C ASN A 114 -0.45 10.51 13.84
N THR A 115 -0.19 11.44 14.75
CA THR A 115 0.97 11.37 15.62
C THR A 115 0.84 10.22 16.60
N PHE A 116 -0.23 10.19 17.38
CA PHE A 116 -0.47 9.18 18.40
C PHE A 116 -1.83 9.38 19.08
N PHE A 117 -2.51 8.29 19.44
CA PHE A 117 -3.75 8.30 20.24
C PHE A 117 -3.49 7.77 21.65
N LYS A 118 -4.05 8.44 22.64
CA LYS A 118 -3.91 8.04 24.05
C LYS A 118 -4.73 6.80 24.39
N SER A 119 -5.80 6.55 23.65
CA SER A 119 -6.61 5.34 23.78
C SER A 119 -7.09 4.84 22.41
N ILE A 120 -7.44 3.56 22.35
CA ILE A 120 -7.98 2.92 21.13
C ILE A 120 -9.33 3.57 20.77
N GLU A 121 -10.15 3.88 21.77
CA GLU A 121 -11.46 4.52 21.57
C GLU A 121 -11.35 5.87 20.89
N GLU A 122 -10.38 6.69 21.32
CA GLU A 122 -10.08 7.98 20.70
C GLU A 122 -9.67 7.79 19.24
N GLY A 123 -8.78 6.84 18.98
CA GLY A 123 -8.30 6.50 17.62
C GLY A 123 -9.41 6.01 16.71
N VAL A 124 -10.28 5.11 17.17
CA VAL A 124 -11.41 4.60 16.39
C VAL A 124 -12.44 5.70 16.13
N LYS A 125 -12.73 6.55 17.11
CA LYS A 125 -13.62 7.69 16.93
C LYS A 125 -13.09 8.62 15.83
N ALA A 126 -11.82 9.01 15.88
CA ALA A 126 -11.18 9.85 14.88
C ALA A 126 -11.18 9.19 13.49
N ALA A 127 -10.94 7.86 13.42
CA ALA A 127 -11.00 7.11 12.18
C ALA A 127 -12.40 7.17 11.55
N LEU A 128 -13.45 6.96 12.32
CA LEU A 128 -14.84 7.04 11.85
C LEU A 128 -15.22 8.46 11.40
N GLU A 129 -14.79 9.48 12.13
CA GLU A 129 -15.01 10.89 11.76
C GLU A 129 -14.30 11.26 10.46
N SER A 130 -13.13 10.68 10.18
CA SER A 130 -12.37 10.89 8.94
C SER A 130 -13.04 10.31 7.71
N LYS A 131 -14.00 9.38 7.88
CA LYS A 131 -14.65 8.61 6.82
C LYS A 131 -13.62 7.88 5.93
N ALA A 132 -12.56 7.34 6.55
CA ALA A 132 -11.59 6.52 5.85
C ALA A 132 -12.17 5.11 5.59
N GLU A 133 -11.94 4.60 4.40
CA GLU A 133 -12.37 3.26 4.00
C GLU A 133 -11.45 2.16 4.59
N ILE A 134 -10.23 2.54 4.96
CA ILE A 134 -9.21 1.64 5.52
C ILE A 134 -8.70 2.22 6.83
N VAL A 135 -8.67 1.42 7.89
CA VAL A 135 -8.06 1.78 9.19
C VAL A 135 -6.89 0.84 9.43
N VAL A 136 -5.71 1.42 9.59
CA VAL A 136 -4.46 0.68 9.78
C VAL A 136 -4.01 0.81 11.23
N VAL A 137 -4.08 -0.27 12.00
CA VAL A 137 -3.56 -0.29 13.37
C VAL A 137 -2.05 -0.40 13.34
N CYS A 138 -1.40 0.59 13.94
CA CYS A 138 0.05 0.73 14.02
C CYS A 138 0.46 0.71 15.51
N ALA A 139 1.02 -0.40 15.96
CA ALA A 139 1.44 -0.64 17.34
C ALA A 139 2.69 -1.54 17.37
N SER A 140 3.17 -1.93 18.54
CA SER A 140 4.18 -2.99 18.64
C SER A 140 3.57 -4.38 18.47
N ASP A 141 4.38 -5.40 18.24
CA ASP A 141 3.89 -6.78 18.09
C ASP A 141 3.21 -7.26 19.38
N ASP A 142 3.71 -6.85 20.55
CA ASP A 142 3.13 -7.18 21.84
C ASP A 142 1.77 -6.51 22.09
N ASP A 143 1.59 -5.30 21.54
CA ASP A 143 0.34 -4.54 21.72
C ASP A 143 -0.80 -5.08 20.84
N TYR A 144 -0.51 -5.74 19.73
CA TYR A 144 -1.55 -6.17 18.77
C TYR A 144 -2.52 -7.20 19.32
N ALA A 145 -2.08 -8.07 20.23
CA ALA A 145 -2.94 -9.07 20.85
C ALA A 145 -4.17 -8.45 21.53
N GLU A 146 -4.01 -7.26 22.11
CA GLU A 146 -5.09 -6.50 22.74
C GLU A 146 -5.71 -5.47 21.77
N ALA A 147 -4.86 -4.72 21.06
CA ALA A 147 -5.32 -3.59 20.25
C ALA A 147 -6.16 -4.02 19.04
N ALA A 148 -5.77 -5.07 18.32
CA ALA A 148 -6.44 -5.44 17.08
C ALA A 148 -7.88 -5.94 17.30
N PRO A 149 -8.17 -6.86 18.25
CA PRO A 149 -9.54 -7.26 18.57
C PRO A 149 -10.41 -6.09 19.04
N LYS A 150 -9.86 -5.24 19.90
CA LYS A 150 -10.59 -4.08 20.44
C LYS A 150 -10.94 -3.06 19.34
N VAL A 151 -10.00 -2.78 18.43
CA VAL A 151 -10.29 -1.93 17.27
C VAL A 151 -11.34 -2.58 16.37
N LYS A 152 -11.27 -3.90 16.12
CA LYS A 152 -12.28 -4.59 15.32
C LYS A 152 -13.67 -4.51 15.94
N GLU A 153 -13.78 -4.70 17.24
CA GLU A 153 -15.05 -4.59 17.98
C GLU A 153 -15.67 -3.19 17.83
N LEU A 154 -14.89 -2.14 18.07
CA LEU A 154 -15.35 -0.75 18.01
C LEU A 154 -15.62 -0.26 16.59
N LEU A 155 -14.81 -0.69 15.62
CA LEU A 155 -14.93 -0.31 14.22
C LEU A 155 -16.09 -1.03 13.54
N GLY A 156 -16.35 -2.30 13.90
CA GLY A 156 -17.32 -3.16 13.24
C GLY A 156 -16.96 -3.36 11.76
N ASP A 157 -17.97 -3.25 10.90
CA ASP A 157 -17.83 -3.38 9.44
C ASP A 157 -17.84 -2.01 8.72
N LYS A 158 -17.60 -0.92 9.46
CA LYS A 158 -17.63 0.45 8.90
C LYS A 158 -16.41 0.80 8.05
N ALA A 159 -15.31 0.08 8.21
CA ALA A 159 -14.09 0.22 7.41
C ALA A 159 -13.31 -1.10 7.36
N ILE A 160 -12.41 -1.22 6.40
CA ILE A 160 -11.49 -2.34 6.29
C ILE A 160 -10.41 -2.18 7.36
N LEU A 161 -10.29 -3.17 8.26
CA LEU A 161 -9.23 -3.19 9.26
C LEU A 161 -7.97 -3.85 8.68
N VAL A 162 -6.86 -3.17 8.82
CA VAL A 162 -5.52 -3.67 8.48
C VAL A 162 -4.61 -3.55 9.70
N VAL A 163 -3.81 -4.57 9.96
CA VAL A 163 -2.81 -4.55 11.03
C VAL A 163 -1.41 -4.45 10.42
N ALA A 164 -0.65 -3.44 10.84
CA ALA A 164 0.73 -3.22 10.36
C ALA A 164 1.72 -4.11 11.13
N GLY A 165 1.54 -5.44 11.05
CA GLY A 165 2.32 -6.43 11.80
C GLY A 165 2.50 -7.74 11.05
N ALA A 166 3.27 -8.67 11.61
CA ALA A 166 3.41 -10.01 11.08
C ALA A 166 2.23 -10.89 11.54
N PRO A 167 1.80 -11.91 10.73
CA PRO A 167 0.70 -12.80 11.12
C PRO A 167 0.91 -13.49 12.47
N ALA A 168 2.17 -13.76 12.86
CA ALA A 168 2.49 -14.41 14.14
C ALA A 168 2.19 -13.55 15.39
N CYS A 169 2.02 -12.23 15.24
CA CYS A 169 1.65 -11.33 16.36
C CYS A 169 0.14 -11.14 16.50
N MET A 170 -0.65 -11.80 15.65
CA MET A 170 -2.11 -11.74 15.71
C MET A 170 -2.67 -12.86 16.58
N PRO A 171 -3.72 -12.58 17.38
CA PRO A 171 -4.39 -13.60 18.18
C PRO A 171 -5.12 -14.65 17.33
#